data_717983aa59f3bcac74a9e22641d2dcfb
#
_entry.id   717983aa59f3bcac74a9e22641d2dcfb
#
_cell.length_a   1.000
_cell.length_b   1.000
_cell.length_c   1.000
_cell.angle_alpha   90.00
_cell.angle_beta   90.00
_cell.angle_gamma   90.00
#
_symmetry.space_group_name_H-M   'P 1'
#
loop_
_entity.id
_entity.type
_entity.pdbx_description
1 polymer ?
#
loop_
_entity_poly.entity_id
_entity_poly.type
_entity_poly.pdbx_seq_one_letter_code
_entity_poly.pdbx_strand_id
1 'polypeptide(L)'
;VPQRVSLEQTIEITERFLSERSGGERPLIVADALMRTVGRVFGLFDEVFRQGINEADSASKAAGDIMCLHNNEEFSFEQQVMVVEVKDRKLTLIEVNASIEKVRERRVPALLFVVPGLDPLDEQAIRQRAKEEWALGTNIYFSQLHELMRVAFVFAGERARTQFLQEVGAGINKLTVQPTLRVVWSNLLSQMGTVE
;
A
#
# COMPACT_ATOMS: atom_id res chain seq x y z
N VAL A 1 -11.12 13.40 11.87
CA VAL A 1 -10.75 13.81 10.50
C VAL A 1 -11.60 15.01 10.11
N PRO A 2 -11.00 16.11 9.58
CA PRO A 2 -11.74 17.25 9.09
C PRO A 2 -12.78 16.87 8.02
N GLN A 3 -13.87 17.66 7.90
CA GLN A 3 -14.89 17.41 6.89
C GLN A 3 -14.38 17.68 5.47
N ARG A 4 -13.47 18.65 5.31
CA ARG A 4 -12.83 19.01 4.05
C ARG A 4 -11.32 18.99 4.19
N VAL A 5 -10.64 18.36 3.23
CA VAL A 5 -9.19 18.23 3.20
C VAL A 5 -8.68 18.45 1.78
N SER A 6 -7.72 19.37 1.63
CA SER A 6 -7.09 19.60 0.33
C SER A 6 -6.13 18.47 -0.02
N LEU A 7 -5.73 18.40 -1.29
CA LEU A 7 -4.71 17.43 -1.74
C LEU A 7 -3.39 17.67 -1.00
N GLU A 8 -2.94 18.90 -0.91
CA GLU A 8 -1.66 19.24 -0.30
C GLU A 8 -1.66 18.94 1.21
N GLN A 9 -2.76 19.25 1.93
CA GLN A 9 -2.90 18.87 3.33
C GLN A 9 -2.86 17.35 3.54
N THR A 10 -3.48 16.58 2.65
CA THR A 10 -3.47 15.11 2.72
C THR A 10 -2.04 14.56 2.53
N ILE A 11 -1.32 15.08 1.54
CA ILE A 11 0.07 14.68 1.28
C ILE A 11 0.96 15.07 2.46
N GLU A 12 0.92 16.34 2.90
CA GLU A 12 1.75 16.85 3.98
C GLU A 12 1.59 16.05 5.29
N ILE A 13 0.35 15.81 5.73
CA ILE A 13 0.11 15.06 6.96
C ILE A 13 0.63 13.63 6.86
N THR A 14 0.48 13.03 5.69
CA THR A 14 0.97 11.67 5.45
C THR A 14 2.50 11.62 5.44
N GLU A 15 3.16 12.56 4.78
CA GLU A 15 4.63 12.67 4.78
C GLU A 15 5.17 12.91 6.19
N ARG A 16 4.55 13.77 6.98
CA ARG A 16 4.89 13.98 8.40
C ARG A 16 4.70 12.71 9.22
N PHE A 17 3.63 11.96 8.99
CA PHE A 17 3.43 10.66 9.64
C PHE A 17 4.52 9.65 9.26
N LEU A 18 4.98 9.65 8.01
CA LEU A 18 6.00 8.75 7.49
C LEU A 18 7.45 9.18 7.84
N SER A 19 7.67 10.43 8.29
CA SER A 19 9.02 10.99 8.50
C SER A 19 9.83 10.28 9.60
N GLU A 20 9.16 9.64 10.56
CA GLU A 20 9.83 8.89 11.61
C GLU A 20 9.93 7.41 11.26
N ARG A 21 11.06 6.80 11.57
CA ARG A 21 11.26 5.36 11.34
C ARG A 21 10.34 4.53 12.25
N SER A 22 9.75 3.49 11.68
CA SER A 22 8.82 2.59 12.37
C SER A 22 9.00 1.12 12.01
N GLY A 23 10.17 0.74 11.47
CA GLY A 23 10.41 -0.63 11.03
C GLY A 23 9.46 -1.09 9.91
N GLY A 24 9.00 -0.17 9.05
CA GLY A 24 8.07 -0.46 7.95
C GLY A 24 6.58 -0.38 8.31
N GLU A 25 6.22 -0.21 9.60
CA GLU A 25 4.82 -0.23 10.03
C GLU A 25 4.01 0.94 9.46
N ARG A 26 4.54 2.18 9.52
CA ARG A 26 3.85 3.38 9.02
C ARG A 26 3.62 3.33 7.50
N PRO A 27 4.62 3.04 6.64
CA PRO A 27 4.41 2.89 5.22
C PRO A 27 3.37 1.82 4.88
N LEU A 28 3.39 0.69 5.59
CA LEU A 28 2.44 -0.39 5.39
C LEU A 28 1.00 0.02 5.73
N ILE A 29 0.78 0.74 6.83
CA ILE A 29 -0.54 1.27 7.21
C ILE A 29 -1.06 2.24 6.15
N VAL A 30 -0.22 3.15 5.68
CA VAL A 30 -0.60 4.15 4.67
C VAL A 30 -0.89 3.50 3.32
N ALA A 31 -0.08 2.52 2.91
CA ALA A 31 -0.31 1.78 1.67
C ALA A 31 -1.61 0.94 1.74
N ASP A 32 -1.89 0.24 2.85
CA ASP A 32 -3.14 -0.48 3.09
C ASP A 32 -4.36 0.47 2.98
N ALA A 33 -4.29 1.63 3.64
CA ALA A 33 -5.35 2.64 3.57
C ALA A 33 -5.57 3.17 2.15
N LEU A 34 -4.48 3.40 1.41
CA LEU A 34 -4.56 3.84 0.02
C LEU A 34 -5.23 2.77 -0.86
N MET A 35 -4.82 1.50 -0.74
CA MET A 35 -5.41 0.40 -1.52
C MET A 35 -6.90 0.25 -1.21
N ARG A 36 -7.33 0.31 0.06
CA ARG A 36 -8.75 0.27 0.44
C ARG A 36 -9.53 1.43 -0.18
N THR A 37 -8.97 2.63 -0.15
CA THR A 37 -9.61 3.82 -0.71
C THR A 37 -9.75 3.70 -2.23
N VAL A 38 -8.69 3.34 -2.91
CA VAL A 38 -8.63 3.19 -4.37
C VAL A 38 -9.55 2.06 -4.84
N GLY A 39 -9.51 0.91 -4.18
CA GLY A 39 -10.41 -0.21 -4.47
C GLY A 39 -11.87 0.21 -4.41
N ARG A 40 -12.28 0.87 -3.32
CA ARG A 40 -13.66 1.31 -3.12
C ARG A 40 -14.11 2.41 -4.08
N VAL A 41 -13.26 3.41 -4.33
CA VAL A 41 -13.63 4.57 -5.16
C VAL A 41 -13.68 4.23 -6.64
N PHE A 42 -12.75 3.41 -7.11
CA PHE A 42 -12.64 3.05 -8.52
C PHE A 42 -13.21 1.65 -8.85
N GLY A 43 -13.66 0.90 -7.84
CA GLY A 43 -14.16 -0.46 -8.04
C GLY A 43 -13.09 -1.43 -8.56
N LEU A 44 -11.82 -1.26 -8.15
CA LEU A 44 -10.72 -2.07 -8.66
C LEU A 44 -10.61 -3.43 -7.97
N PHE A 45 -11.07 -3.52 -6.73
CA PHE A 45 -11.13 -4.74 -5.93
C PHE A 45 -12.11 -4.56 -4.77
N ASP A 46 -12.68 -5.66 -4.30
CA ASP A 46 -13.74 -5.66 -3.29
C ASP A 46 -13.17 -5.71 -1.88
N GLU A 47 -12.08 -6.44 -1.69
CA GLU A 47 -11.44 -6.62 -0.40
C GLU A 47 -9.93 -6.37 -0.44
N VAL A 48 -9.40 -5.91 0.69
CA VAL A 48 -7.97 -5.66 0.91
C VAL A 48 -7.57 -6.27 2.24
N PHE A 49 -6.63 -7.22 2.20
CA PHE A 49 -6.03 -7.85 3.38
C PHE A 49 -4.61 -7.36 3.58
N ARG A 50 -4.31 -6.91 4.79
CA ARG A 50 -2.97 -6.59 5.25
C ARG A 50 -2.46 -7.69 6.15
N GLN A 51 -1.27 -8.25 5.84
CA GLN A 51 -0.56 -9.16 6.73
C GLN A 51 -0.13 -8.42 8.00
N GLY A 52 -0.22 -9.06 9.16
CA GLY A 52 0.32 -8.51 10.42
C GLY A 52 1.85 -8.55 10.41
N ILE A 53 2.50 -7.46 10.88
CA ILE A 53 3.97 -7.31 10.91
C ILE A 53 4.64 -8.43 11.72
N ASN A 54 3.93 -9.03 12.67
CA ASN A 54 4.43 -10.09 13.56
C ASN A 54 4.03 -11.51 13.13
N GLU A 55 3.35 -11.67 12.00
CA GLU A 55 3.02 -12.99 11.47
C GLU A 55 4.18 -13.49 10.62
N ALA A 56 4.76 -14.63 11.00
CA ALA A 56 5.82 -15.25 10.22
C ALA A 56 5.29 -15.62 8.82
N ASP A 57 6.06 -15.32 7.77
CA ASP A 57 5.74 -15.61 6.36
C ASP A 57 5.24 -17.03 6.11
N SER A 58 5.72 -17.99 6.91
CA SER A 58 5.35 -19.40 6.81
C SER A 58 3.97 -19.74 7.40
N ALA A 59 3.43 -18.90 8.30
CA ALA A 59 2.16 -19.17 8.98
C ALA A 59 0.94 -18.59 8.26
N SER A 60 1.11 -17.48 7.51
CA SER A 60 0.00 -16.71 6.94
C SER A 60 -0.44 -17.13 5.54
N LYS A 61 0.35 -17.91 4.80
CA LYS A 61 0.16 -18.18 3.36
C LYS A 61 -0.01 -16.90 2.51
N ALA A 62 0.38 -15.73 3.00
CA ALA A 62 0.25 -14.48 2.28
C ALA A 62 1.26 -14.38 1.12
N ALA A 63 0.82 -13.85 -0.03
CA ALA A 63 1.70 -13.63 -1.18
C ALA A 63 2.58 -12.40 -1.02
N GLY A 64 2.21 -11.47 -0.11
CA GLY A 64 2.93 -10.23 0.17
C GLY A 64 2.29 -9.47 1.32
N ASP A 65 2.71 -8.22 1.52
CA ASP A 65 2.30 -7.39 2.66
C ASP A 65 0.81 -7.01 2.61
N ILE A 66 0.27 -6.77 1.39
CA ILE A 66 -1.15 -6.46 1.15
C ILE A 66 -1.63 -7.29 -0.03
N MET A 67 -2.81 -7.89 0.11
CA MET A 67 -3.50 -8.62 -0.94
C MET A 67 -4.80 -7.91 -1.29
N CYS A 68 -5.01 -7.65 -2.59
CA CYS A 68 -6.23 -7.08 -3.14
C CYS A 68 -7.01 -8.17 -3.88
N LEU A 69 -8.29 -8.30 -3.59
CA LEU A 69 -9.13 -9.43 -4.00
C LEU A 69 -10.40 -8.95 -4.68
N HIS A 70 -10.86 -9.73 -5.66
CA HIS A 70 -12.24 -9.69 -6.13
C HIS A 70 -13.02 -10.88 -5.56
N ASN A 71 -14.23 -10.60 -5.12
CA ASN A 71 -15.20 -11.63 -4.79
C ASN A 71 -15.83 -12.14 -6.09
N ASN A 72 -15.53 -13.37 -6.46
CA ASN A 72 -16.13 -13.98 -7.63
C ASN A 72 -17.37 -14.78 -7.20
N GLU A 73 -18.56 -14.15 -7.30
CA GLU A 73 -19.84 -14.78 -6.95
C GLU A 73 -20.14 -16.02 -7.81
N GLU A 74 -19.64 -16.05 -9.06
CA GLU A 74 -19.90 -17.13 -10.01
C GLU A 74 -19.17 -18.45 -9.64
N PHE A 75 -18.04 -18.35 -8.94
CA PHE A 75 -17.20 -19.49 -8.58
C PHE A 75 -17.04 -19.72 -7.07
N SER A 76 -17.69 -18.93 -6.23
CA SER A 76 -17.62 -19.03 -4.75
C SER A 76 -16.20 -19.01 -4.19
N PHE A 77 -15.25 -18.31 -4.86
CA PHE A 77 -13.90 -18.13 -4.35
C PHE A 77 -13.40 -16.69 -4.58
N GLU A 78 -12.52 -16.25 -3.69
CA GLU A 78 -11.82 -14.98 -3.79
C GLU A 78 -10.68 -15.08 -4.81
N GLN A 79 -10.63 -14.16 -5.77
CA GLN A 79 -9.53 -14.07 -6.72
C GLN A 79 -8.57 -12.96 -6.32
N GLN A 80 -7.31 -13.33 -6.09
CA GLN A 80 -6.25 -12.33 -5.89
C GLN A 80 -5.97 -11.62 -7.22
N VAL A 81 -6.19 -10.30 -7.26
CA VAL A 81 -5.98 -9.49 -8.45
C VAL A 81 -4.70 -8.66 -8.40
N MET A 82 -4.22 -8.35 -7.21
CA MET A 82 -2.96 -7.64 -6.98
C MET A 82 -2.36 -8.00 -5.63
N VAL A 83 -1.05 -8.12 -5.60
CA VAL A 83 -0.23 -8.16 -4.38
C VAL A 83 0.57 -6.88 -4.29
N VAL A 84 0.70 -6.32 -3.09
CA VAL A 84 1.51 -5.13 -2.84
C VAL A 84 2.60 -5.48 -1.81
N GLU A 85 3.83 -5.16 -2.14
CA GLU A 85 5.00 -5.22 -1.27
C GLU A 85 5.43 -3.80 -0.90
N VAL A 86 5.59 -3.54 0.39
CA VAL A 86 5.95 -2.21 0.91
C VAL A 86 7.32 -2.27 1.58
N LYS A 87 8.26 -1.45 1.10
CA LYS A 87 9.60 -1.35 1.70
C LYS A 87 9.93 0.11 1.99
N ASP A 88 10.63 0.36 3.08
CA ASP A 88 11.14 1.68 3.48
C ASP A 88 12.56 1.97 2.96
N ARG A 89 13.06 1.11 2.08
CA ARG A 89 14.40 1.18 1.47
C ARG A 89 14.35 0.86 -0.02
N LYS A 90 15.44 1.17 -0.72
CA LYS A 90 15.57 0.85 -2.14
C LYS A 90 15.47 -0.65 -2.37
N LEU A 91 14.74 -1.00 -3.42
CA LEU A 91 14.43 -2.37 -3.79
C LEU A 91 15.60 -3.01 -4.56
N THR A 92 15.99 -4.21 -4.16
CA THR A 92 17.04 -5.00 -4.82
C THR A 92 16.47 -6.06 -5.74
N LEU A 93 17.28 -6.54 -6.70
CA LEU A 93 16.87 -7.61 -7.63
C LEU A 93 16.54 -8.92 -6.88
N ILE A 94 17.24 -9.21 -5.79
CA ILE A 94 16.99 -10.41 -4.97
C ILE A 94 15.57 -10.37 -4.40
N GLU A 95 15.14 -9.23 -3.87
CA GLU A 95 13.80 -9.05 -3.31
C GLU A 95 12.72 -9.14 -4.38
N VAL A 96 12.97 -8.53 -5.55
CA VAL A 96 12.05 -8.63 -6.69
C VAL A 96 11.85 -10.08 -7.09
N ASN A 97 12.92 -10.86 -7.26
CA ASN A 97 12.82 -12.27 -7.62
C ASN A 97 12.06 -13.09 -6.56
N ALA A 98 12.34 -12.86 -5.28
CA ALA A 98 11.65 -13.57 -4.20
C ALA A 98 10.13 -13.31 -4.19
N SER A 99 9.70 -12.05 -4.44
CA SER A 99 8.27 -11.72 -4.53
C SER A 99 7.62 -12.24 -5.80
N ILE A 100 8.35 -12.26 -6.93
CA ILE A 100 7.86 -12.86 -8.19
C ILE A 100 7.55 -14.35 -8.01
N GLU A 101 8.42 -15.10 -7.37
CA GLU A 101 8.18 -16.54 -7.09
C GLU A 101 6.86 -16.74 -6.33
N LYS A 102 6.62 -15.96 -5.27
CA LYS A 102 5.40 -16.04 -4.47
C LYS A 102 4.12 -15.75 -5.29
N VAL A 103 4.14 -14.73 -6.15
CA VAL A 103 2.95 -14.36 -6.95
C VAL A 103 2.71 -15.34 -8.10
N ARG A 104 3.77 -15.92 -8.67
CA ARG A 104 3.66 -16.97 -9.69
C ARG A 104 2.99 -18.23 -9.14
N GLU A 105 3.42 -18.72 -7.99
CA GLU A 105 2.83 -19.89 -7.34
C GLU A 105 1.32 -19.75 -7.15
N ARG A 106 0.85 -18.52 -6.98
CA ARG A 106 -0.57 -18.18 -6.74
C ARG A 106 -1.30 -17.63 -7.96
N ARG A 107 -0.60 -17.54 -9.09
CA ARG A 107 -1.15 -17.00 -10.35
C ARG A 107 -1.75 -15.61 -10.21
N VAL A 108 -1.15 -14.76 -9.38
CA VAL A 108 -1.59 -13.36 -9.20
C VAL A 108 -1.15 -12.53 -10.41
N PRO A 109 -2.07 -11.82 -11.08
CA PRO A 109 -1.77 -11.13 -12.34
C PRO A 109 -0.97 -9.82 -12.17
N ALA A 110 -0.90 -9.26 -10.96
CA ALA A 110 -0.21 -8.01 -10.71
C ALA A 110 0.54 -7.99 -9.37
N LEU A 111 1.77 -7.45 -9.38
CA LEU A 111 2.60 -7.19 -8.22
C LEU A 111 3.04 -5.72 -8.23
N LEU A 112 2.70 -4.98 -7.18
CA LEU A 112 3.09 -3.59 -6.98
C LEU A 112 4.12 -3.50 -5.85
N PHE A 113 5.28 -2.94 -6.15
CA PHE A 113 6.25 -2.53 -5.13
C PHE A 113 6.06 -1.05 -4.80
N VAL A 114 5.72 -0.78 -3.54
CA VAL A 114 5.67 0.58 -2.98
C VAL A 114 6.99 0.82 -2.25
N VAL A 115 7.89 1.54 -2.89
CA VAL A 115 9.29 1.67 -2.46
C VAL A 115 9.81 3.10 -2.71
N PRO A 116 10.82 3.60 -1.98
CA PRO A 116 11.40 4.90 -2.25
C PRO A 116 12.20 4.96 -3.56
N GLY A 117 12.49 3.82 -4.18
CA GLY A 117 13.18 3.70 -5.46
C GLY A 117 13.82 2.31 -5.64
N LEU A 118 14.46 2.13 -6.78
CA LEU A 118 15.22 0.92 -7.08
C LEU A 118 16.69 1.12 -6.66
N ASP A 119 17.38 0.03 -6.30
CA ASP A 119 18.83 0.09 -6.11
C ASP A 119 19.50 0.45 -7.45
N PRO A 120 20.36 1.49 -7.51
CA PRO A 120 20.98 1.92 -8.76
C PRO A 120 21.83 0.84 -9.45
N LEU A 121 22.37 -0.10 -8.70
CA LEU A 121 23.17 -1.20 -9.25
C LEU A 121 22.30 -2.26 -9.90
N ASP A 122 21.08 -2.43 -9.42
CA ASP A 122 20.12 -3.45 -9.86
C ASP A 122 19.05 -2.90 -10.82
N GLU A 123 18.90 -1.58 -10.96
CA GLU A 123 17.76 -0.96 -11.63
C GLU A 123 17.52 -1.50 -13.05
N GLN A 124 18.57 -1.61 -13.86
CA GLN A 124 18.44 -2.12 -15.21
C GLN A 124 17.97 -3.58 -15.24
N ALA A 125 18.51 -4.41 -14.36
CA ALA A 125 18.14 -5.82 -14.24
C ALA A 125 16.72 -5.98 -13.72
N ILE A 126 16.30 -5.16 -12.73
CA ILE A 126 14.93 -5.14 -12.21
C ILE A 126 13.93 -4.78 -13.31
N ARG A 127 14.19 -3.72 -14.10
CA ARG A 127 13.32 -3.30 -15.19
C ARG A 127 13.24 -4.34 -16.30
N GLN A 128 14.34 -5.00 -16.60
CA GLN A 128 14.35 -6.10 -17.57
C GLN A 128 13.53 -7.29 -17.04
N ARG A 129 13.70 -7.64 -15.77
CA ARG A 129 12.95 -8.70 -15.13
C ARG A 129 11.43 -8.44 -15.16
N ALA A 130 11.00 -7.20 -14.93
CA ALA A 130 9.59 -6.82 -15.02
C ALA A 130 9.01 -7.01 -16.43
N LYS A 131 9.79 -6.72 -17.47
CA LYS A 131 9.36 -6.97 -18.87
C LYS A 131 9.23 -8.46 -19.18
N GLU A 132 10.13 -9.29 -18.67
CA GLU A 132 10.07 -10.74 -18.82
C GLU A 132 8.83 -11.32 -18.14
N GLU A 133 8.52 -10.85 -16.92
CA GLU A 133 7.32 -11.28 -16.20
C GLU A 133 6.03 -10.86 -16.90
N TRP A 134 5.99 -9.66 -17.47
CA TRP A 134 4.85 -9.22 -18.27
C TRP A 134 4.59 -10.19 -19.44
N ALA A 135 5.63 -10.64 -20.13
CA ALA A 135 5.51 -11.61 -21.22
C ALA A 135 4.99 -12.99 -20.74
N LEU A 136 5.13 -13.29 -19.44
CA LEU A 136 4.64 -14.51 -18.80
C LEU A 136 3.26 -14.34 -18.15
N GLY A 137 2.66 -13.13 -18.23
CA GLY A 137 1.31 -12.85 -17.77
C GLY A 137 1.22 -12.14 -16.40
N THR A 138 2.34 -11.76 -15.77
CA THR A 138 2.34 -11.02 -14.51
C THR A 138 2.88 -9.60 -14.71
N ASN A 139 2.06 -8.59 -14.36
CA ASN A 139 2.50 -7.19 -14.39
C ASN A 139 3.25 -6.82 -13.11
N ILE A 140 4.46 -6.27 -13.26
CA ILE A 140 5.27 -5.79 -12.15
C ILE A 140 5.33 -4.26 -12.19
N TYR A 141 4.88 -3.61 -11.12
CA TYR A 141 4.86 -2.16 -10.99
C TYR A 141 5.77 -1.69 -9.86
N PHE A 142 6.36 -0.51 -10.04
CA PHE A 142 7.18 0.16 -9.03
C PHE A 142 6.69 1.59 -8.88
N SER A 143 6.42 2.05 -7.67
CA SER A 143 6.04 3.42 -7.42
C SER A 143 6.41 3.86 -6.01
N GLN A 144 6.55 5.16 -5.83
CA GLN A 144 6.65 5.76 -4.52
C GLN A 144 5.24 6.02 -3.97
N LEU A 145 5.10 5.93 -2.65
CA LEU A 145 3.78 6.07 -2.02
C LEU A 145 3.13 7.43 -2.29
N HIS A 146 3.90 8.52 -2.22
CA HIS A 146 3.38 9.88 -2.48
C HIS A 146 2.94 10.07 -3.95
N GLU A 147 3.62 9.44 -4.91
CA GLU A 147 3.22 9.47 -6.33
C GLU A 147 1.87 8.79 -6.54
N LEU A 148 1.70 7.59 -5.96
CA LEU A 148 0.41 6.87 -6.01
C LEU A 148 -0.71 7.70 -5.37
N MET A 149 -0.44 8.33 -4.23
CA MET A 149 -1.42 9.18 -3.54
C MET A 149 -1.83 10.38 -4.40
N ARG A 150 -0.86 11.09 -4.99
CA ARG A 150 -1.15 12.24 -5.85
C ARG A 150 -2.01 11.85 -7.04
N VAL A 151 -1.63 10.80 -7.77
CA VAL A 151 -2.41 10.31 -8.90
C VAL A 151 -3.82 9.88 -8.47
N ALA A 152 -3.93 9.06 -7.43
CA ALA A 152 -5.21 8.57 -6.93
C ALA A 152 -6.14 9.72 -6.52
N PHE A 153 -5.66 10.70 -5.75
CA PHE A 153 -6.50 11.76 -5.20
C PHE A 153 -6.84 12.89 -6.16
N VAL A 154 -6.08 13.05 -7.25
CA VAL A 154 -6.48 13.93 -8.36
C VAL A 154 -7.76 13.41 -9.01
N PHE A 155 -7.84 12.10 -9.26
CA PHE A 155 -9.02 11.50 -9.89
C PHE A 155 -10.17 11.21 -8.92
N ALA A 156 -9.85 10.78 -7.70
CA ALA A 156 -10.85 10.39 -6.71
C ALA A 156 -11.49 11.57 -5.95
N GLY A 157 -10.85 12.74 -5.96
CA GLY A 157 -11.38 13.97 -5.38
C GLY A 157 -11.38 14.02 -3.84
N GLU A 158 -12.07 15.02 -3.29
CA GLU A 158 -12.03 15.38 -1.87
C GLU A 158 -12.58 14.28 -0.94
N ARG A 159 -13.70 13.66 -1.33
CA ARG A 159 -14.32 12.59 -0.54
C ARG A 159 -13.37 11.40 -0.31
N ALA A 160 -12.60 11.05 -1.31
CA ALA A 160 -11.61 9.97 -1.20
C ALA A 160 -10.47 10.33 -0.25
N ARG A 161 -10.04 11.59 -0.20
CA ARG A 161 -9.00 12.05 0.73
C ARG A 161 -9.45 11.93 2.18
N THR A 162 -10.67 12.37 2.48
CA THR A 162 -11.26 12.22 3.82
C THR A 162 -11.36 10.74 4.21
N GLN A 163 -11.85 9.90 3.30
CA GLN A 163 -11.94 8.46 3.51
C GLN A 163 -10.57 7.82 3.75
N PHE A 164 -9.56 8.19 2.97
CA PHE A 164 -8.19 7.71 3.15
C PHE A 164 -7.64 8.01 4.55
N LEU A 165 -7.81 9.25 5.05
CA LEU A 165 -7.38 9.61 6.39
C LEU A 165 -8.13 8.81 7.48
N GLN A 166 -9.39 8.46 7.25
CA GLN A 166 -10.15 7.58 8.12
C GLN A 166 -9.61 6.15 8.10
N GLU A 167 -9.28 5.61 6.91
CA GLU A 167 -8.69 4.27 6.75
C GLU A 167 -7.29 4.19 7.42
N VAL A 168 -6.46 5.23 7.32
CA VAL A 168 -5.19 5.30 8.07
C VAL A 168 -5.46 5.20 9.58
N GLY A 169 -6.41 6.00 10.10
CA GLY A 169 -6.80 5.94 11.50
C GLY A 169 -7.33 4.56 11.92
N ALA A 170 -8.14 3.92 11.10
CA ALA A 170 -8.64 2.56 11.34
C ALA A 170 -7.49 1.53 11.34
N GLY A 171 -6.53 1.68 10.42
CA GLY A 171 -5.34 0.83 10.35
C GLY A 171 -4.44 0.94 11.59
N ILE A 172 -4.30 2.15 12.15
CA ILE A 172 -3.54 2.42 13.38
C ILE A 172 -4.26 1.85 14.62
N ASN A 173 -5.58 1.80 14.62
CA ASN A 173 -6.35 1.33 15.77
C ASN A 173 -6.41 -0.21 15.92
N LYS A 174 -5.82 -0.97 15.00
CA LYS A 174 -5.69 -2.43 15.15
C LYS A 174 -4.82 -2.78 16.35
N LEU A 175 -5.18 -3.87 17.07
CA LEU A 175 -4.48 -4.29 18.30
C LEU A 175 -2.99 -4.62 18.10
N THR A 176 -2.61 -5.01 16.90
CA THR A 176 -1.23 -5.38 16.52
C THR A 176 -0.32 -4.18 16.29
N VAL A 177 -0.85 -2.97 16.26
CA VAL A 177 -0.12 -1.73 15.99
C VAL A 177 0.37 -1.07 17.27
N GLN A 178 1.57 -0.48 17.25
CA GLN A 178 2.15 0.20 18.38
C GLN A 178 1.24 1.36 18.87
N PRO A 179 0.88 1.40 20.18
CA PRO A 179 -0.03 2.42 20.71
C PRO A 179 0.45 3.88 20.50
N THR A 180 1.76 4.09 20.43
CA THR A 180 2.38 5.40 20.18
C THR A 180 1.95 6.02 18.85
N LEU A 181 1.70 5.20 17.82
CA LEU A 181 1.26 5.67 16.51
C LEU A 181 -0.12 6.35 16.56
N ARG A 182 -1.00 5.93 17.49
CA ARG A 182 -2.31 6.57 17.71
C ARG A 182 -2.17 8.01 18.17
N VAL A 183 -1.26 8.24 19.11
CA VAL A 183 -1.01 9.59 19.65
C VAL A 183 -0.42 10.49 18.56
N VAL A 184 0.57 9.99 17.82
CA VAL A 184 1.18 10.73 16.71
C VAL A 184 0.14 11.11 15.67
N TRP A 185 -0.66 10.16 15.21
CA TRP A 185 -1.70 10.41 14.20
C TRP A 185 -2.77 11.38 14.68
N SER A 186 -3.24 11.24 15.93
CA SER A 186 -4.22 12.15 16.53
C SER A 186 -3.69 13.59 16.61
N ASN A 187 -2.43 13.77 17.00
CA ASN A 187 -1.78 15.08 17.06
C ASN A 187 -1.64 15.71 15.68
N LEU A 188 -1.28 14.93 14.66
CA LEU A 188 -1.19 15.41 13.28
C LEU A 188 -2.56 15.86 12.75
N LEU A 189 -3.63 15.09 13.00
CA LEU A 189 -4.98 15.45 12.58
C LEU A 189 -5.50 16.72 13.30
N SER A 190 -5.18 16.91 14.58
CA SER A 190 -5.62 18.10 15.33
C SER A 190 -5.00 19.40 14.77
N GLN A 191 -3.78 19.33 14.22
CA GLN A 191 -3.11 20.48 13.62
C GLN A 191 -3.73 20.90 12.27
N MET A 192 -4.47 20.00 11.59
CA MET A 192 -5.20 20.36 10.36
C MET A 192 -6.42 21.25 10.61
N GLY A 193 -7.02 21.16 11.80
CA GLY A 193 -8.23 21.91 12.15
C GLY A 193 -7.97 23.38 12.56
N THR A 194 -6.73 23.82 12.63
CA THR A 194 -6.33 25.16 13.10
C THR A 194 -5.95 26.14 12.00
N VAL A 195 -6.13 25.78 10.73
CA VAL A 195 -5.96 26.73 9.62
C VAL A 195 -7.32 27.40 9.40
N GLU A 196 -7.50 28.58 10.04
CA GLU A 196 -8.55 29.54 9.74
C GLU A 196 -8.35 30.18 8.37
#